data_25556169898e5873e5642094c62031b6
#
_entry.id   25556169898e5873e5642094c62031b6
#
_cell.length_a   1.000
_cell.length_b   1.000
_cell.length_c   1.000
_cell.angle_alpha   90.00
_cell.angle_beta   90.00
_cell.angle_gamma   90.00
#
_symmetry.space_group_name_H-M   'P 1'
#
loop_
_entity.id
_entity.type
_entity.pdbx_description
1 polymer ?
#
loop_
_entity_poly.entity_id
_entity_poly.type
_entity_poly.pdbx_seq_one_letter_code
_entity_poly.pdbx_strand_id
1 'polypeptide(L)' 'MAHLKVTQVRSGIGTKPKHRGTLRALGLGRIGKSNTLPDRPEVRGMIAKVPHLVQVEEVEGS' A
#
# COMPACT_ATOMS: atom_id res chain seq x y z
N MET A 1 1.24 3.32 19.01
CA MET A 1 1.15 2.13 18.14
C MET A 1 1.79 2.44 16.80
N ALA A 2 2.44 1.45 16.22
CA ALA A 2 3.10 1.63 14.93
C ALA A 2 2.08 1.72 13.80
N HIS A 3 2.39 2.58 12.85
CA HIS A 3 1.60 2.72 11.63
C HIS A 3 2.53 2.51 10.44
N LEU A 4 1.95 2.16 9.30
CA LEU A 4 2.68 1.98 8.06
C LEU A 4 2.22 3.04 7.07
N LYS A 5 3.17 3.80 6.56
CA LYS A 5 2.90 4.74 5.48
C LYS A 5 3.22 4.04 4.17
N VAL A 6 2.21 3.83 3.37
CA VAL A 6 2.33 3.15 2.09
C VAL A 6 2.21 4.17 0.98
N THR A 7 3.20 4.22 0.11
CA THR A 7 3.21 5.16 -1.02
C THR A 7 3.29 4.37 -2.30
N GLN A 8 2.40 4.67 -3.24
CA GLN A 8 2.42 4.02 -4.54
C GLN A 8 3.53 4.64 -5.39
N VAL A 9 4.49 3.83 -5.78
CA VAL A 9 5.65 4.30 -6.57
C VAL A 9 5.55 3.90 -8.03
N ARG A 10 4.64 2.98 -8.37
CA ARG A 10 4.43 2.56 -9.75
C ARG A 10 2.95 2.51 -10.05
N SER A 11 2.60 2.74 -11.33
CA SER A 11 1.21 2.70 -11.78
C SER A 11 0.67 1.27 -11.73
N GLY A 12 -0.62 1.14 -11.38
CA GLY A 12 -1.32 -0.12 -11.47
C GLY A 12 -1.76 -0.46 -12.89
N ILE A 13 -1.55 0.45 -13.84
CA ILE A 13 -1.90 0.20 -15.24
C ILE A 13 -0.97 -0.86 -15.80
N GLY A 14 -1.56 -1.88 -16.44
CA GLY A 14 -0.79 -2.99 -16.97
C GLY A 14 -0.52 -4.11 -15.97
N THR A 15 -0.91 -3.93 -14.71
CA THR A 15 -0.81 -4.99 -13.72
C THR A 15 -2.08 -5.84 -13.73
N LYS A 16 -2.02 -6.98 -13.04
CA LYS A 16 -3.20 -7.85 -12.91
C LYS A 16 -4.32 -7.13 -12.17
N PRO A 17 -5.59 -7.42 -12.50
CA PRO A 17 -6.72 -6.80 -11.82
C PRO A 17 -6.70 -6.98 -10.30
N LYS A 18 -6.17 -8.09 -9.81
CA LYS A 18 -6.03 -8.35 -8.38
C LYS A 18 -5.15 -7.32 -7.70
N HIS A 19 -4.07 -6.91 -8.36
CA HIS A 19 -3.16 -5.90 -7.82
C HIS A 19 -3.85 -4.54 -7.73
N ARG A 20 -4.65 -4.21 -8.73
CA ARG A 20 -5.41 -2.96 -8.72
C ARG A 20 -6.41 -2.93 -7.57
N GLY A 21 -7.09 -4.04 -7.34
CA GLY A 21 -8.00 -4.19 -6.21
C GLY A 21 -7.28 -4.03 -4.87
N THR A 22 -6.08 -4.59 -4.76
CA THR A 22 -5.27 -4.46 -3.56
C THR A 22 -4.85 -3.01 -3.32
N LEU A 23 -4.43 -2.31 -4.38
CA LEU A 23 -4.08 -0.90 -4.28
C LEU A 23 -5.28 -0.07 -3.83
N ARG A 24 -6.46 -0.35 -4.35
CA ARG A 24 -7.68 0.33 -3.96
C ARG A 24 -8.00 0.08 -2.48
N ALA A 25 -7.82 -1.15 -2.03
CA ALA A 25 -8.06 -1.51 -0.63
C ALA A 25 -7.09 -0.80 0.31
N LEU A 26 -5.88 -0.52 -0.16
CA LEU A 26 -4.89 0.26 0.60
C LEU A 26 -5.17 1.76 0.56
N GLY A 27 -6.16 2.19 -0.21
CA GLY A 27 -6.46 3.60 -0.36
C GLY A 27 -5.58 4.30 -1.39
N LEU A 28 -4.93 3.52 -2.23
CA LEU A 28 -4.06 4.04 -3.29
C LEU A 28 -4.77 3.91 -4.63
N GLY A 29 -4.21 4.46 -5.66
CA GLY A 29 -4.81 4.36 -6.99
C GLY A 29 -3.98 5.06 -8.05
N ARG A 30 -3.00 5.84 -7.65
CA ARG A 30 -2.14 6.54 -8.59
C ARG A 30 -0.74 6.71 -7.99
N ILE A 31 0.23 6.90 -8.86
CA ILE A 31 1.61 7.13 -8.45
C ILE A 31 1.69 8.38 -7.58
N GLY A 32 2.45 8.29 -6.50
CA GLY A 32 2.64 9.40 -5.58
C GLY A 32 1.61 9.51 -4.48
N LYS A 33 0.51 8.75 -4.59
CA LYS A 33 -0.48 8.76 -3.53
C LYS A 33 0.02 7.92 -2.36
N SER A 34 -0.14 8.43 -1.16
CA SER A 34 0.25 7.73 0.05
C SER A 34 -0.93 7.63 1.01
N ASN A 35 -0.85 6.64 1.88
CA ASN A 35 -1.87 6.44 2.90
C ASN A 35 -1.20 5.86 4.15
N THR A 36 -1.66 6.27 5.31
CA THR A 36 -1.15 5.75 6.58
C THR A 36 -2.16 4.74 7.11
N LEU A 37 -1.69 3.54 7.37
CA LEU A 37 -2.53 2.43 7.79
C LEU A 37 -1.97 1.85 9.09
N PRO A 38 -2.84 1.26 9.93
CA PRO A 38 -2.36 0.60 11.14
C PRO A 38 -1.53 -0.64 10.78
N ASP A 39 -0.54 -0.92 11.61
CA ASP A 39 0.31 -2.10 11.41
C ASP A 39 -0.47 -3.34 11.85
N ARG A 40 -1.15 -3.97 10.92
CA ARG A 40 -1.95 -5.16 11.14
C ARG A 40 -1.57 -6.25 10.14
N PRO A 41 -1.73 -7.53 10.50
CA PRO A 41 -1.41 -8.63 9.59
C PRO A 41 -2.13 -8.55 8.24
N GLU A 42 -3.40 -8.12 8.23
CA GLU A 42 -4.17 -7.99 7.00
C GLU A 42 -3.60 -6.89 6.10
N VAL A 43 -3.14 -5.79 6.68
CA VAL A 43 -2.50 -4.71 5.93
C VAL A 43 -1.17 -5.18 5.35
N ARG A 44 -0.38 -5.87 6.16
CA ARG A 44 0.89 -6.43 5.69
C ARG A 44 0.67 -7.45 4.59
N GLY A 45 -0.40 -8.25 4.69
CA GLY A 45 -0.76 -9.21 3.64
C GLY A 45 -1.08 -8.53 2.33
N MET A 46 -1.81 -7.42 2.37
CA MET A 46 -2.11 -6.65 1.16
C MET A 46 -0.85 -6.05 0.54
N ILE A 47 0.02 -5.49 1.37
CA ILE A 47 1.28 -4.91 0.90
C ILE A 47 2.15 -5.99 0.26
N ALA A 48 2.18 -7.18 0.83
CA ALA A 48 2.97 -8.29 0.31
C ALA A 48 2.52 -8.75 -1.07
N LYS A 49 1.30 -8.44 -1.46
CA LYS A 49 0.78 -8.77 -2.80
C LYS A 49 1.30 -7.81 -3.87
N VAL A 50 1.65 -6.61 -3.49
CA VAL A 50 2.08 -5.57 -4.44
C VAL A 50 3.40 -4.90 -4.00
N PRO A 51 4.42 -5.68 -3.59
CA PRO A 51 5.66 -5.08 -3.07
C PRO A 51 6.41 -4.28 -4.12
N HIS A 52 6.18 -4.59 -5.40
CA HIS A 52 6.85 -3.91 -6.51
C HIS A 52 6.14 -2.61 -6.92
N LEU A 53 4.96 -2.34 -6.37
CA LEU A 53 4.16 -1.17 -6.73
C LEU A 53 4.18 -0.10 -5.64
N VAL A 54 4.54 -0.46 -4.43
CA VAL A 54 4.46 0.43 -3.28
C VAL A 54 5.75 0.44 -2.48
N GLN A 55 5.94 1.53 -1.76
CA GLN A 55 7.03 1.66 -0.80
C GLN A 55 6.40 1.83 0.57
N VAL A 56 6.92 1.10 1.55
CA VAL A 56 6.37 1.12 2.92
C VAL A 56 7.38 1.72 3.86
N GLU A 57 6.90 2.60 4.71
CA GLU A 57 7.71 3.23 5.74
C GLU A 57 7.00 3.08 7.08
N GLU A 58 7.73 2.66 8.09
CA GLU A 58 7.17 2.62 9.43
C GLU A 58 7.17 4.03 10.02
N VAL A 59 6.01 4.43 10.54
CA VAL A 59 5.87 5.70 11.22
C VAL A 59 5.25 5.44 12.58
N GLU A 60 5.74 6.15 13.58
CA GLU A 60 5.14 6.04 14.89
C GLU A 60 3.87 6.87 14.92
N GLY A 61 2.75 6.19 15.16
CA GLY A 61 1.49 6.86 15.34
C GLY A 61 1.41 7.44 16.73
N SER A 62 1.00 8.65 16.79
CA SER A 62 0.68 9.28 18.05
C SER A 62 -0.75 9.01 18.47
#